data_785dba9c96640c4fb17f1bd168f47461
#
_entry.id   785dba9c96640c4fb17f1bd168f47461
#
_cell.length_a   1.000
_cell.length_b   1.000
_cell.length_c   1.000
_cell.angle_alpha   90.00
_cell.angle_beta   90.00
_cell.angle_gamma   90.00
#
_symmetry.space_group_name_H-M   'P 1'
#
loop_
_entity.id
_entity.type
_entity.pdbx_description
1 polymer ?
#
loop_
_entity_poly.entity_id
_entity_poly.type
_entity_poly.pdbx_seq_one_letter_code
_entity_poly.pdbx_strand_id
1 'polypeptide(L)'
;MNTFQLNISSPDGKLFAGEAAELILRGAEGDLAVLAGHVPFITTVKPGEVRVVLPDGSTRVGHARSGLLTVAHEGVTLLGNFSWD
;
A
#
# COMPACT_ATOMS: atom_id res chain seq x y z
N MET A 1 13.93 -9.02 -9.03
CA MET A 1 12.56 -8.46 -8.93
C MET A 1 12.66 -7.00 -8.52
N ASN A 2 11.97 -6.12 -9.25
CA ASN A 2 11.96 -4.71 -8.91
C ASN A 2 11.04 -4.47 -7.71
N THR A 3 11.47 -3.60 -6.82
CA THR A 3 10.73 -3.30 -5.60
C THR A 3 10.61 -1.79 -5.40
N PHE A 4 9.78 -1.41 -4.47
CA PHE A 4 9.63 -0.01 -4.08
C PHE A 4 9.54 0.07 -2.56
N GLN A 5 9.88 1.24 -2.02
CA GLN A 5 9.76 1.48 -0.58
C GLN A 5 8.30 1.71 -0.25
N LEU A 6 7.79 0.98 0.73
CA LEU A 6 6.41 1.07 1.19
C LEU A 6 6.38 1.41 2.66
N ASN A 7 5.55 2.38 3.03
CA ASN A 7 5.27 2.73 4.42
C ASN A 7 3.76 2.70 4.62
N ILE A 8 3.31 1.97 5.63
CA ILE A 8 1.91 1.94 6.02
C ILE A 8 1.83 2.42 7.46
N SER A 9 1.02 3.45 7.70
CA SER A 9 0.86 4.05 9.02
C SER A 9 -0.61 4.27 9.33
N SER A 10 -0.94 4.14 10.61
CA SER A 10 -2.25 4.50 11.15
C SER A 10 -2.03 5.62 12.17
N PRO A 11 -3.13 6.22 12.71
CA PRO A 11 -2.97 7.20 13.77
C PRO A 11 -2.20 6.68 14.98
N ASP A 12 -2.22 5.37 15.21
CA ASP A 12 -1.54 4.76 16.35
C ASP A 12 -0.08 4.44 16.09
N GLY A 13 0.40 4.59 14.86
CA GLY A 13 1.80 4.38 14.56
C GLY A 13 2.05 3.66 13.25
N LYS A 14 3.30 3.29 13.06
CA LYS A 14 3.75 2.64 11.83
C LYS A 14 3.43 1.14 11.87
N LEU A 15 2.83 0.65 10.80
CA LEU A 15 2.45 -0.75 10.68
C LEU A 15 3.32 -1.52 9.69
N PHE A 16 4.01 -0.83 8.80
CA PHE A 16 4.92 -1.46 7.85
C PHE A 16 5.91 -0.42 7.34
N ALA A 17 7.16 -0.83 7.23
CA ALA A 17 8.19 -0.02 6.58
C ALA A 17 9.20 -0.97 5.96
N GLY A 18 9.28 -0.97 4.64
CA GLY A 18 10.21 -1.85 3.95
C GLY A 18 9.92 -1.92 2.47
N GLU A 19 10.59 -2.83 1.80
CA GLU A 19 10.41 -3.00 0.37
C GLU A 19 9.25 -3.92 0.07
N ALA A 20 8.55 -3.60 -1.01
CA ALA A 20 7.45 -4.41 -1.51
C ALA A 20 7.62 -4.58 -3.02
N ALA A 21 7.13 -5.70 -3.54
CA ALA A 21 7.12 -5.94 -4.97
C ALA A 21 5.82 -5.46 -5.59
N GLU A 22 4.72 -5.51 -4.83
CA GLU A 22 3.42 -5.09 -5.32
C GLU A 22 2.52 -4.73 -4.14
N LEU A 23 1.66 -3.74 -4.35
CA LEU A 23 0.63 -3.35 -3.38
C LEU A 23 -0.70 -3.35 -4.11
N ILE A 24 -1.67 -4.12 -3.62
CA ILE A 24 -2.99 -4.23 -4.23
C ILE A 24 -4.01 -3.75 -3.20
N LEU A 25 -4.85 -2.81 -3.60
CA LEU A 25 -5.89 -2.29 -2.73
C LEU A 25 -7.03 -1.70 -3.54
N ARG A 26 -8.07 -1.24 -2.84
CA ARG A 26 -9.22 -0.62 -3.48
C ARG A 26 -9.08 0.89 -3.37
N GLY A 27 -8.90 1.53 -4.53
CA GLY A 27 -8.81 2.98 -4.62
C GLY A 27 -10.15 3.62 -4.97
N ALA A 28 -10.13 4.93 -5.14
CA ALA A 28 -11.34 5.70 -5.44
C ALA A 28 -12.04 5.25 -6.72
N GLU A 29 -11.25 4.81 -7.70
CA GLU A 29 -11.77 4.42 -9.02
C GLU A 29 -11.94 2.91 -9.17
N GLY A 30 -11.67 2.15 -8.10
CA GLY A 30 -11.72 0.70 -8.13
C GLY A 30 -10.42 0.08 -7.67
N ASP A 31 -10.30 -1.23 -7.88
CA ASP A 31 -9.09 -1.95 -7.48
C ASP A 31 -7.90 -1.47 -8.29
N LEU A 32 -6.76 -1.34 -7.61
CA LEU A 32 -5.54 -0.95 -8.28
C LEU A 32 -4.35 -1.72 -7.72
N ALA A 33 -3.30 -1.83 -8.52
CA ALA A 33 -2.06 -2.45 -8.13
C ALA A 33 -0.92 -1.46 -8.36
N VAL A 34 -0.06 -1.32 -7.36
CA VAL A 34 1.13 -0.48 -7.45
C VAL A 34 2.34 -1.38 -7.62
N LEU A 35 3.12 -1.11 -8.64
CA LEU A 35 4.34 -1.84 -8.96
C LEU A 35 5.50 -0.85 -9.02
N ALA A 36 6.72 -1.36 -8.95
CA ALA A 36 7.90 -0.51 -9.09
C ALA A 36 7.86 0.23 -10.44
N GLY A 37 8.26 1.49 -10.43
CA GLY A 37 8.25 2.31 -11.64
C GLY A 37 6.90 2.94 -11.96
N HIS A 38 5.93 2.82 -11.08
CA HIS A 38 4.62 3.41 -11.28
C HIS A 38 4.70 4.95 -11.36
N VAL A 39 3.85 5.54 -12.21
CA VAL A 39 3.77 7.01 -12.25
C VAL A 39 3.21 7.54 -10.94
N PRO A 40 3.73 8.67 -10.46
CA PRO A 40 3.24 9.26 -9.21
C PRO A 40 1.76 9.64 -9.29
N PHE A 41 1.04 9.34 -8.22
CA PHE A 41 -0.36 9.74 -8.09
C PHE A 41 -0.80 9.67 -6.63
N ILE A 42 -1.97 10.23 -6.35
CA ILE A 42 -2.60 10.20 -5.03
C ILE A 42 -4.05 9.75 -5.22
N THR A 43 -4.50 8.87 -4.35
CA THR A 43 -5.90 8.44 -4.35
C THR A 43 -6.37 8.15 -2.92
N THR A 44 -7.66 8.35 -2.69
CA THR A 44 -8.27 7.87 -1.45
C THR A 44 -8.41 6.35 -1.52
N VAL A 45 -8.39 5.71 -0.35
CA VAL A 45 -8.49 4.26 -0.23
C VAL A 45 -9.87 3.93 0.31
N LYS A 46 -10.58 3.02 -0.39
CA LYS A 46 -11.90 2.57 0.02
C LYS A 46 -11.79 1.35 0.92
N PRO A 47 -12.83 1.07 1.70
CA PRO A 47 -12.83 -0.12 2.57
C PRO A 47 -12.59 -1.39 1.76
N GLY A 48 -11.69 -2.23 2.24
CA GLY A 48 -11.42 -3.50 1.59
C GLY A 48 -10.08 -4.09 1.97
N GLU A 49 -9.79 -5.22 1.34
CA GLU A 49 -8.55 -5.94 1.55
C GLU A 49 -7.38 -5.21 0.93
N VAL A 50 -6.27 -5.26 1.63
CA VAL A 50 -4.98 -4.73 1.15
C VAL A 50 -3.98 -5.88 1.13
N ARG A 51 -3.36 -6.10 -0.01
CA ARG A 51 -2.34 -7.15 -0.17
C ARG A 51 -1.00 -6.52 -0.45
N VAL A 52 0.00 -6.99 0.28
CA VAL A 52 1.38 -6.56 0.06
C VAL A 52 2.18 -7.79 -0.34
N VAL A 53 2.72 -7.77 -1.56
CA VAL A 53 3.62 -8.83 -2.03
C VAL A 53 5.04 -8.41 -1.69
N LEU A 54 5.72 -9.23 -0.91
CA LEU A 54 7.08 -8.95 -0.46
C LEU A 54 8.10 -9.39 -1.50
N PRO A 55 9.36 -8.92 -1.39
CA PRO A 55 10.38 -9.25 -2.38
C PRO A 55 10.65 -10.75 -2.53
N ASP A 56 10.41 -11.53 -1.48
CA ASP A 56 10.59 -12.98 -1.54
C ASP A 56 9.40 -13.72 -2.15
N GLY A 57 8.38 -12.97 -2.58
CA GLY A 57 7.18 -13.54 -3.18
C GLY A 57 6.07 -13.86 -2.19
N SER A 58 6.33 -13.77 -0.89
CA SER A 58 5.28 -13.98 0.11
C SER A 58 4.31 -12.80 0.11
N THR A 59 3.12 -13.04 0.64
CA THR A 59 2.05 -12.04 0.68
C THR A 59 1.58 -11.82 2.10
N ARG A 60 1.44 -10.54 2.46
CA ARG A 60 0.78 -10.16 3.71
C ARG A 60 -0.55 -9.52 3.37
N VAL A 61 -1.56 -9.81 4.18
CA VAL A 61 -2.92 -9.35 3.94
C VAL A 61 -3.42 -8.57 5.14
N GLY A 62 -4.03 -7.44 4.86
CA GLY A 62 -4.66 -6.62 5.87
C GLY A 62 -5.94 -6.02 5.32
N HIS A 63 -6.54 -5.14 6.10
CA HIS A 63 -7.76 -4.43 5.72
C HIS A 63 -7.63 -2.96 6.02
N ALA A 64 -8.09 -2.14 5.08
CA ALA A 64 -8.22 -0.70 5.28
C ALA A 64 -9.71 -0.36 5.35
N ARG A 65 -10.05 0.58 6.23
CA ARG A 65 -11.41 1.16 6.26
C ARG A 65 -11.45 2.45 5.48
N SER A 66 -10.36 3.18 5.53
CA SER A 66 -10.22 4.44 4.82
C SER A 66 -8.74 4.77 4.79
N GLY A 67 -8.37 5.68 3.91
CA GLY A 67 -6.99 6.12 3.88
C GLY A 67 -6.67 6.96 2.67
N LEU A 68 -5.40 7.34 2.63
CA LEU A 68 -4.83 8.07 1.52
C LEU A 68 -3.60 7.32 1.05
N LEU A 69 -3.56 7.03 -0.24
CA LEU A 69 -2.41 6.40 -0.87
C LEU A 69 -1.67 7.45 -1.68
N THR A 70 -0.37 7.59 -1.41
CA THR A 70 0.50 8.48 -2.15
C THR A 70 1.59 7.65 -2.81
N VAL A 71 1.66 7.69 -4.13
CA VAL A 71 2.70 7.02 -4.90
C VAL A 71 3.61 8.10 -5.45
N ALA A 72 4.89 8.04 -5.07
CA ALA A 72 5.89 9.01 -5.48
C ALA A 72 7.15 8.28 -5.92
N HIS A 73 8.09 9.02 -6.52
CA HIS A 73 9.35 8.42 -6.98
C HIS A 73 10.15 7.81 -5.82
N GLU A 74 10.16 8.48 -4.67
CA GLU A 74 10.94 8.05 -3.51
C GLU A 74 10.26 6.93 -2.73
N GLY A 75 8.97 6.66 -2.97
CA GLY A 75 8.28 5.59 -2.28
C GLY A 75 6.78 5.75 -2.27
N VAL A 76 6.14 4.80 -1.63
CA VAL A 76 4.69 4.69 -1.55
C VAL A 76 4.29 4.76 -0.08
N THR A 77 3.28 5.58 0.21
CA THR A 77 2.79 5.76 1.58
C THR A 77 1.29 5.52 1.62
N LEU A 78 0.87 4.66 2.54
CA LEU A 78 -0.54 4.43 2.85
C LEU A 78 -0.79 4.90 4.28
N LEU A 79 -1.64 5.91 4.41
CA LEU A 79 -2.02 6.47 5.71
C LEU A 79 -3.51 6.25 5.92
N GLY A 80 -3.90 5.74 7.09
CA GLY A 80 -5.31 5.62 7.40
C GLY A 80 -5.64 4.55 8.41
N ASN A 81 -6.90 4.17 8.46
CA ASN A 81 -7.37 3.10 9.33
C ASN A 81 -7.05 1.77 8.69
N PHE A 82 -5.98 1.14 9.17
CA PHE A 82 -5.47 -0.09 8.61
C PHE A 82 -5.13 -1.07 9.72
N SER A 83 -5.37 -2.35 9.49
CA SER A 83 -4.93 -3.41 10.40
C SER A 83 -4.51 -4.63 9.59
N TRP A 84 -3.49 -5.33 10.09
CA TRP A 84 -3.11 -6.63 9.54
C TRP A 84 -4.08 -7.70 9.99
N ASP A 85 -4.33 -8.66 9.11
CA ASP A 85 -5.15 -9.84 9.44
C ASP A 85 -4.41 -10.80 10.35
#